data_f865cbda7455b5f1b338c4131eee9fd7
#
_entry.id   f865cbda7455b5f1b338c4131eee9fd7
#
_cell.length_a   1.000
_cell.length_b   1.000
_cell.length_c   1.000
_cell.angle_alpha   90.00
_cell.angle_beta   90.00
_cell.angle_gamma   90.00
#
_symmetry.space_group_name_H-M   'P 1'
#
loop_
_entity.id
_entity.type
_entity.pdbx_description
1 polymer ?
#
loop_
_entity_poly.entity_id
_entity_poly.type
_entity_poly.pdbx_seq_one_letter_code
_entity_poly.pdbx_strand_id
1 'polypeptide(L)'
;MNLRTGKKLRWVLPANSYIVYRMTGKLMVDYSSAGNFGGIYDYRNHCWSEEMCGLLGIPFETMPTEFCKPYDIVGMINEEFSKKLGLKHEVELCAGTIDCISSMLSANAVKPGDNAAVLGTSLNWGVLHTGLSGDPQIVSMPYAIDPEDISYTYAGASTAGALPRWFVNNFCGGDGAAEYAEIEKRHY
;
A
#
# COMPACT_ATOMS: atom_id res chain seq x y z
N MET A 1 14.12 -9.84 18.29
CA MET A 1 14.85 -9.92 17.02
C MET A 1 16.16 -9.16 17.20
N ASN A 2 17.30 -9.87 17.22
CA ASN A 2 18.59 -9.23 17.54
C ASN A 2 19.17 -8.65 16.24
N LEU A 3 18.94 -7.36 16.01
CA LEU A 3 19.52 -6.63 14.86
C LEU A 3 21.03 -6.44 15.09
N ARG A 4 21.79 -7.52 14.97
CA ARG A 4 23.27 -7.49 14.96
C ARG A 4 23.78 -6.98 13.60
N THR A 5 23.34 -5.83 13.16
CA THR A 5 24.02 -5.12 12.09
C THR A 5 24.74 -3.95 12.73
N GLY A 6 26.06 -3.92 12.67
CA GLY A 6 26.89 -2.84 13.20
C GLY A 6 26.70 -1.50 12.48
N LYS A 7 25.63 -1.35 11.73
CA LYS A 7 25.17 -0.08 11.12
C LYS A 7 23.99 0.43 11.93
N LYS A 8 24.07 1.67 12.41
CA LYS A 8 22.96 2.33 13.08
C LYS A 8 21.77 2.43 12.10
N LEU A 9 20.62 1.88 12.49
CA LEU A 9 19.35 2.15 11.83
C LEU A 9 19.09 3.66 11.91
N ARG A 10 18.81 4.28 10.78
CA ARG A 10 18.58 5.73 10.71
C ARG A 10 17.09 6.04 10.59
N TRP A 11 16.43 5.39 9.66
CA TRP A 11 15.00 5.58 9.39
C TRP A 11 14.32 4.26 9.06
N VAL A 12 13.05 4.14 9.47
CA VAL A 12 12.12 3.10 9.03
C VAL A 12 11.11 3.77 8.11
N LEU A 13 11.11 3.41 6.83
CA LEU A 13 10.33 4.08 5.79
C LEU A 13 9.59 3.08 4.93
N PRO A 14 8.35 3.41 4.46
CA PRO A 14 7.76 2.74 3.32
C PRO A 14 8.62 2.95 2.06
N ALA A 15 8.46 2.08 1.08
CA ALA A 15 9.27 2.12 -0.14
C ALA A 15 9.10 3.43 -0.92
N ASN A 16 7.86 3.92 -1.06
CA ASN A 16 7.57 5.20 -1.70
C ASN A 16 8.22 6.37 -0.95
N SER A 17 8.07 6.45 0.37
CA SER A 17 8.70 7.49 1.19
C SER A 17 10.22 7.46 1.11
N TYR A 18 10.83 6.27 1.01
CA TYR A 18 12.27 6.17 0.79
C TYR A 18 12.70 6.77 -0.55
N ILE A 19 11.96 6.51 -1.62
CA ILE A 19 12.23 7.09 -2.94
C ILE A 19 12.09 8.60 -2.88
N VAL A 20 11.00 9.11 -2.30
CA VAL A 20 10.77 10.56 -2.13
C VAL A 20 11.91 11.21 -1.33
N TYR A 21 12.30 10.60 -0.21
CA TYR A 21 13.43 11.07 0.58
C TYR A 21 14.74 11.13 -0.23
N ARG A 22 15.02 10.11 -1.03
CA ARG A 22 16.24 10.09 -1.86
C ARG A 22 16.21 11.15 -2.95
N MET A 23 15.04 11.44 -3.52
CA MET A 23 14.87 12.37 -4.62
C MET A 23 14.76 13.83 -4.17
N THR A 24 14.23 14.11 -2.98
CA THR A 24 14.00 15.47 -2.49
C THR A 24 14.85 15.86 -1.28
N GLY A 25 15.34 14.87 -0.54
CA GLY A 25 16.00 15.08 0.76
C GLY A 25 15.02 15.26 1.93
N LYS A 26 13.70 15.32 1.68
CA LYS A 26 12.68 15.51 2.72
C LYS A 26 12.15 14.18 3.22
N LEU A 27 12.01 14.09 4.54
CA LEU A 27 11.56 12.89 5.24
C LEU A 27 10.07 13.03 5.58
N MET A 28 9.23 12.41 4.79
CA MET A 28 7.77 12.42 4.98
C MET A 28 7.18 11.04 4.73
N VAL A 29 6.00 10.80 5.25
CA VAL A 29 5.22 9.59 4.98
C VAL A 29 3.77 9.96 4.69
N ASP A 30 3.18 9.37 3.67
CA ASP A 30 1.75 9.57 3.43
C ASP A 30 0.90 8.73 4.38
N TYR A 31 -0.28 9.25 4.72
CA TYR A 31 -1.18 8.63 5.71
C TYR A 31 -1.55 7.19 5.35
N SER A 32 -1.78 6.90 4.08
CA SER A 32 -2.15 5.54 3.64
C SER A 32 -1.01 4.55 3.83
N SER A 33 0.21 4.95 3.45
CA SER A 33 1.41 4.13 3.67
C SER A 33 1.72 3.95 5.14
N ALA A 34 1.51 4.99 5.96
CA ALA A 34 1.65 4.89 7.41
C ALA A 34 0.66 3.89 8.00
N GLY A 35 -0.61 3.94 7.57
CA GLY A 35 -1.64 3.00 7.99
C GLY A 35 -1.29 1.54 7.67
N ASN A 36 -0.51 1.29 6.63
CA ASN A 36 -0.08 -0.06 6.28
C ASN A 36 1.00 -0.64 7.21
N PHE A 37 1.58 0.15 8.12
CA PHE A 37 2.45 -0.35 9.18
C PHE A 37 1.68 -1.06 10.30
N GLY A 38 0.36 -1.17 10.18
CA GLY A 38 -0.48 -1.88 11.15
C GLY A 38 -0.49 -1.22 12.52
N GLY A 39 -0.33 -2.00 13.58
CA GLY A 39 -0.48 -1.56 14.95
C GLY A 39 0.46 -0.47 15.45
N ILE A 40 1.48 -0.07 14.68
CA ILE A 40 2.36 1.06 15.05
C ILE A 40 1.78 2.42 14.66
N TYR A 41 0.82 2.47 13.75
CA TYR A 41 0.15 3.70 13.37
C TYR A 41 -1.15 3.88 14.17
N ASP A 42 -1.25 4.99 14.91
CA ASP A 42 -2.47 5.38 15.61
C ASP A 42 -3.39 6.14 14.64
N TYR A 43 -4.42 5.46 14.20
CA TYR A 43 -5.42 6.00 13.29
C TYR A 43 -6.22 7.17 13.83
N ARG A 44 -6.40 7.23 15.16
CA ARG A 44 -7.22 8.27 15.80
C ARG A 44 -6.48 9.59 15.93
N ASN A 45 -5.18 9.47 16.17
CA ASN A 45 -4.31 10.62 16.40
C ASN A 45 -3.43 10.94 15.19
N HIS A 46 -3.52 10.14 14.12
CA HIS A 46 -2.73 10.27 12.90
C HIS A 46 -1.22 10.40 13.15
N CYS A 47 -0.71 9.57 14.05
CA CYS A 47 0.71 9.56 14.44
C CYS A 47 1.21 8.13 14.69
N TRP A 48 2.51 8.01 14.92
CA TRP A 48 3.07 6.74 15.38
C TRP A 48 2.79 6.52 16.86
N SER A 49 2.48 5.29 17.23
CA SER A 49 2.34 4.87 18.62
C SER A 49 3.71 4.57 19.23
N GLU A 50 4.17 5.40 20.16
CA GLU A 50 5.40 5.17 20.90
C GLU A 50 5.35 3.86 21.71
N GLU A 51 4.20 3.56 22.31
CA GLU A 51 3.96 2.33 23.05
C GLU A 51 4.16 1.10 22.16
N MET A 52 3.53 1.08 20.98
CA MET A 52 3.62 -0.05 20.06
C MET A 52 5.02 -0.20 19.47
N CYS A 53 5.68 0.91 19.17
CA CYS A 53 7.10 0.88 18.76
C CYS A 53 7.96 0.24 19.85
N GLY A 54 7.76 0.62 21.11
CA GLY A 54 8.47 0.05 22.26
C GLY A 54 8.22 -1.44 22.42
N LEU A 55 6.97 -1.89 22.33
CA LEU A 55 6.61 -3.32 22.41
C LEU A 55 7.25 -4.16 21.29
N LEU A 56 7.39 -3.60 20.10
CA LEU A 56 8.00 -4.26 18.94
C LEU A 56 9.53 -4.09 18.88
N GLY A 57 10.12 -3.33 19.79
CA GLY A 57 11.56 -3.06 19.80
C GLY A 57 12.02 -2.17 18.65
N ILE A 58 11.14 -1.31 18.13
CA ILE A 58 11.45 -0.31 17.09
C ILE A 58 11.82 0.99 17.80
N PRO A 59 13.03 1.54 17.59
CA PRO A 59 13.40 2.82 18.17
C PRO A 59 12.52 3.93 17.59
N PHE A 60 11.73 4.57 18.44
CA PHE A 60 10.74 5.57 18.01
C PHE A 60 11.37 6.73 17.23
N GLU A 61 12.57 7.13 17.59
CA GLU A 61 13.35 8.17 16.92
C GLU A 61 13.73 7.84 15.46
N THR A 62 13.51 6.59 15.01
CA THR A 62 13.74 6.18 13.63
C THR A 62 12.48 6.33 12.74
N MET A 63 11.35 6.67 13.33
CA MET A 63 10.12 6.88 12.61
C MET A 63 10.03 8.31 12.07
N PRO A 64 9.59 8.51 10.80
CA PRO A 64 9.38 9.85 10.27
C PRO A 64 8.20 10.52 10.98
N THR A 65 8.37 11.78 11.40
CA THR A 65 7.35 12.50 12.17
C THR A 65 6.44 13.40 11.34
N GLU A 66 6.79 13.63 10.07
CA GLU A 66 6.00 14.46 9.18
C GLU A 66 5.10 13.59 8.30
N PHE A 67 3.80 13.85 8.39
CA PHE A 67 2.77 13.16 7.61
C PHE A 67 2.22 14.08 6.53
N CYS A 68 1.78 13.50 5.42
CA CYS A 68 1.21 14.24 4.28
C CYS A 68 0.14 13.42 3.56
N LYS A 69 -0.63 14.10 2.73
CA LYS A 69 -1.52 13.44 1.78
C LYS A 69 -0.73 12.93 0.58
N PRO A 70 -1.14 11.86 -0.10
CA PRO A 70 -0.40 11.31 -1.24
C PRO A 70 -0.13 12.30 -2.38
N TYR A 71 -0.99 13.28 -2.55
CA TYR A 71 -0.90 14.30 -3.59
C TYR A 71 -0.22 15.60 -3.16
N ASP A 72 0.20 15.70 -1.90
CA ASP A 72 0.95 16.86 -1.44
C ASP A 72 2.33 16.89 -2.10
N ILE A 73 2.71 18.08 -2.55
CA ILE A 73 4.04 18.31 -3.10
C ILE A 73 5.04 18.33 -1.96
N VAL A 74 5.94 17.35 -1.95
CA VAL A 74 6.98 17.22 -0.94
C VAL A 74 8.15 18.14 -1.24
N GLY A 75 8.51 18.29 -2.49
CA GLY A 75 9.61 19.16 -2.90
C GLY A 75 10.04 18.96 -4.34
N MET A 76 11.11 19.65 -4.68
CA MET A 76 11.74 19.54 -6.00
C MET A 76 12.66 18.32 -6.05
N ILE A 77 12.71 17.66 -7.21
CA ILE A 77 13.70 16.63 -7.47
C ILE A 77 15.09 17.25 -7.45
N ASN A 78 15.99 16.68 -6.66
CA ASN A 78 17.34 17.19 -6.51
C ASN A 78 18.18 17.00 -7.79
N GLU A 79 19.29 17.75 -7.87
CA GLU A 79 20.14 17.81 -9.05
C GLU A 79 20.71 16.43 -9.45
N GLU A 80 21.04 15.58 -8.46
CA GLU A 80 21.58 14.23 -8.72
C GLU A 80 20.58 13.39 -9.50
N PHE A 81 19.32 13.34 -9.05
CA PHE A 81 18.27 12.57 -9.71
C PHE A 81 17.79 13.23 -11.00
N SER A 82 17.71 14.57 -11.05
CA SER A 82 17.40 15.29 -12.29
C SER A 82 18.38 14.91 -13.41
N LYS A 83 19.65 14.87 -13.12
CA LYS A 83 20.68 14.43 -14.09
C LYS A 83 20.54 12.96 -14.49
N LYS A 84 20.33 12.06 -13.49
CA LYS A 84 20.17 10.61 -13.76
C LYS A 84 18.95 10.29 -14.61
N LEU A 85 17.86 11.05 -14.43
CA LEU A 85 16.60 10.87 -15.15
C LEU A 85 16.54 11.67 -16.46
N GLY A 86 17.53 12.50 -16.74
CA GLY A 86 17.58 13.33 -17.94
C GLY A 86 16.52 14.42 -17.97
N LEU A 87 16.10 14.92 -16.79
CA LEU A 87 15.10 15.98 -16.69
C LEU A 87 15.66 17.29 -17.18
N LYS A 88 14.90 17.98 -18.04
CA LYS A 88 15.30 19.25 -18.66
C LYS A 88 14.84 20.47 -17.86
N HIS A 89 13.89 20.28 -16.97
CA HIS A 89 13.26 21.32 -16.16
C HIS A 89 13.19 20.86 -14.72
N GLU A 90 12.96 21.80 -13.83
CA GLU A 90 12.61 21.51 -12.44
C GLU A 90 11.29 20.74 -12.38
N VAL A 91 11.24 19.70 -11.58
CA VAL A 91 10.07 18.83 -11.42
C VAL A 91 9.73 18.70 -9.94
N GLU A 92 8.49 19.01 -9.61
CA GLU A 92 7.94 18.79 -8.29
C GLU A 92 7.62 17.31 -8.09
N LEU A 93 7.85 16.82 -6.88
CA LEU A 93 7.55 15.45 -6.50
C LEU A 93 6.49 15.43 -5.40
N CYS A 94 5.39 14.72 -5.65
CA CYS A 94 4.39 14.44 -4.62
C CYS A 94 4.78 13.19 -3.80
N ALA A 95 4.13 13.01 -2.66
CA ALA A 95 4.43 11.90 -1.74
C ALA A 95 4.16 10.52 -2.37
N GLY A 96 3.14 10.42 -3.21
CA GLY A 96 2.66 9.13 -3.68
C GLY A 96 2.05 8.29 -2.57
N THR A 97 1.68 7.07 -2.88
CA THR A 97 1.08 6.14 -1.92
C THR A 97 1.39 4.69 -2.29
N ILE A 98 0.87 3.74 -1.51
CA ILE A 98 1.01 2.31 -1.76
C ILE A 98 0.14 1.85 -2.94
N ASP A 99 0.51 0.72 -3.53
CA ASP A 99 -0.06 0.18 -4.75
C ASP A 99 -1.54 -0.17 -4.65
N CYS A 100 -2.00 -0.73 -3.53
CA CYS A 100 -3.41 -1.05 -3.34
C CYS A 100 -4.30 0.20 -3.35
N ILE A 101 -3.85 1.30 -2.76
CA ILE A 101 -4.57 2.58 -2.79
C ILE A 101 -4.56 3.16 -4.21
N SER A 102 -3.43 3.09 -4.91
CA SER A 102 -3.32 3.52 -6.30
C SER A 102 -4.23 2.70 -7.22
N SER A 103 -4.38 1.41 -6.95
CA SER A 103 -5.28 0.52 -7.69
C SER A 103 -6.74 0.89 -7.48
N MET A 104 -7.14 1.22 -6.24
CA MET A 104 -8.49 1.71 -5.94
C MET A 104 -8.79 3.02 -6.68
N LEU A 105 -7.85 3.95 -6.66
CA LEU A 105 -7.97 5.23 -7.40
C LEU A 105 -8.11 5.00 -8.90
N SER A 106 -7.32 4.10 -9.49
CA SER A 106 -7.40 3.78 -10.92
C SER A 106 -8.72 3.08 -11.29
N ALA A 107 -9.35 2.37 -10.35
CA ALA A 107 -10.70 1.82 -10.50
C ALA A 107 -11.82 2.87 -10.27
N ASN A 108 -11.45 4.15 -10.11
CA ASN A 108 -12.37 5.26 -9.82
C ASN A 108 -13.15 5.09 -8.50
N ALA A 109 -12.57 4.41 -7.51
CA ALA A 109 -13.12 4.37 -6.16
C ALA A 109 -12.76 5.67 -5.45
N VAL A 110 -13.72 6.57 -5.26
CA VAL A 110 -13.46 7.95 -4.80
C VAL A 110 -14.34 8.39 -3.62
N LYS A 111 -15.34 7.61 -3.25
CA LYS A 111 -16.29 7.93 -2.18
C LYS A 111 -16.67 6.70 -1.35
N PRO A 112 -17.15 6.89 -0.11
CA PRO A 112 -17.67 5.80 0.70
C PRO A 112 -18.75 4.98 -0.04
N GLY A 113 -18.64 3.65 0.05
CA GLY A 113 -19.45 2.69 -0.68
C GLY A 113 -18.82 2.18 -1.98
N ASP A 114 -17.87 2.90 -2.56
CA ASP A 114 -17.12 2.40 -3.71
C ASP A 114 -16.26 1.21 -3.27
N ASN A 115 -16.17 0.23 -4.16
CA ASN A 115 -15.36 -0.95 -3.93
C ASN A 115 -14.67 -1.39 -5.23
N ALA A 116 -13.57 -2.08 -5.09
CA ALA A 116 -12.85 -2.68 -6.21
C ALA A 116 -12.20 -4.00 -5.80
N ALA A 117 -12.11 -4.89 -6.78
CA ALA A 117 -11.42 -6.16 -6.65
C ALA A 117 -10.20 -6.20 -7.58
N VAL A 118 -9.05 -6.51 -7.03
CA VAL A 118 -7.83 -6.78 -7.81
C VAL A 118 -7.66 -8.30 -7.87
N LEU A 119 -7.92 -8.87 -9.04
CA LEU A 119 -7.82 -10.29 -9.28
C LEU A 119 -6.55 -10.62 -10.05
N GLY A 120 -5.56 -11.14 -9.34
CA GLY A 120 -4.34 -11.72 -9.90
C GLY A 120 -4.24 -13.19 -9.50
N THR A 121 -3.03 -13.67 -9.23
CA THR A 121 -2.82 -14.98 -8.57
C THR A 121 -3.59 -15.05 -7.26
N SER A 122 -3.60 -13.96 -6.50
CA SER A 122 -4.41 -13.69 -5.30
C SER A 122 -5.57 -12.76 -5.62
N LEU A 123 -6.51 -12.65 -4.69
CA LEU A 123 -7.59 -11.66 -4.69
C LEU A 123 -7.32 -10.64 -3.57
N ASN A 124 -7.48 -9.37 -3.91
CA ASN A 124 -7.64 -8.30 -2.93
C ASN A 124 -8.97 -7.59 -3.26
N TRP A 125 -9.89 -7.57 -2.31
CA TRP A 125 -11.15 -6.85 -2.45
C TRP A 125 -11.27 -5.83 -1.34
N GLY A 126 -11.41 -4.59 -1.72
CA GLY A 126 -11.50 -3.48 -0.80
C GLY A 126 -12.70 -2.60 -1.02
N VAL A 127 -13.09 -1.92 0.04
CA VAL A 127 -14.22 -1.00 0.08
C VAL A 127 -13.81 0.29 0.80
N LEU A 128 -14.35 1.42 0.33
CA LEU A 128 -14.22 2.71 1.00
C LEU A 128 -15.40 2.91 1.96
N HIS A 129 -15.10 3.40 3.15
CA HIS A 129 -16.14 3.74 4.14
C HIS A 129 -15.69 4.92 4.99
N THR A 130 -16.64 5.55 5.69
CA THR A 130 -16.36 6.60 6.67
C THR A 130 -15.91 6.00 7.99
N GLY A 131 -14.92 6.64 8.61
CA GLY A 131 -14.38 6.25 9.90
C GLY A 131 -13.56 4.96 9.85
N LEU A 132 -13.28 4.38 11.00
CA LEU A 132 -12.45 3.18 11.14
C LEU A 132 -13.32 1.91 11.21
N SER A 133 -12.86 0.84 10.60
CA SER A 133 -13.40 -0.49 10.88
C SER A 133 -13.07 -0.89 12.32
N GLY A 134 -14.06 -1.30 13.07
CA GLY A 134 -13.86 -1.84 14.42
C GLY A 134 -13.50 -3.32 14.45
N ASP A 135 -13.43 -3.98 13.28
CA ASP A 135 -13.15 -5.41 13.20
C ASP A 135 -11.62 -5.65 13.15
N PRO A 136 -11.04 -6.32 14.17
CA PRO A 136 -9.61 -6.59 14.20
C PRO A 136 -9.14 -7.64 13.17
N GLN A 137 -10.06 -8.31 12.49
CA GLN A 137 -9.74 -9.31 11.46
C GLN A 137 -9.56 -8.70 10.07
N ILE A 138 -9.88 -7.41 9.92
CA ILE A 138 -9.86 -6.73 8.64
C ILE A 138 -8.79 -5.63 8.65
N VAL A 139 -8.02 -5.55 7.58
CA VAL A 139 -7.03 -4.48 7.43
C VAL A 139 -7.73 -3.21 6.99
N SER A 140 -7.55 -2.15 7.76
CA SER A 140 -8.03 -0.80 7.42
C SER A 140 -6.88 0.18 7.43
N MET A 141 -6.95 1.18 6.55
CA MET A 141 -5.96 2.26 6.49
C MET A 141 -6.60 3.54 5.96
N PRO A 142 -6.02 4.72 6.24
CA PRO A 142 -6.50 5.99 5.69
C PRO A 142 -6.51 5.96 4.17
N TYR A 143 -7.54 6.53 3.55
CA TYR A 143 -7.63 6.57 2.11
C TYR A 143 -7.05 7.87 1.52
N ALA A 144 -6.42 7.75 0.35
CA ALA A 144 -5.64 8.83 -0.26
C ALA A 144 -6.42 10.15 -0.47
N ILE A 145 -7.71 10.10 -0.82
CA ILE A 145 -8.50 11.30 -1.13
C ILE A 145 -8.77 12.12 0.11
N ASP A 146 -9.17 11.46 1.18
CA ASP A 146 -9.46 12.09 2.47
C ASP A 146 -9.05 11.14 3.59
N PRO A 147 -7.78 11.22 4.02
CA PRO A 147 -7.24 10.29 5.03
C PRO A 147 -7.78 10.51 6.43
N GLU A 148 -8.50 11.62 6.67
CA GLU A 148 -9.10 11.92 7.97
C GLU A 148 -10.47 11.26 8.11
N ASP A 149 -11.28 11.27 7.06
CA ASP A 149 -12.67 10.82 7.08
C ASP A 149 -12.92 9.51 6.34
N ILE A 150 -12.12 9.17 5.34
CA ILE A 150 -12.31 7.98 4.51
C ILE A 150 -11.23 6.92 4.81
N SER A 151 -11.70 5.73 5.10
CA SER A 151 -10.85 4.54 5.24
C SER A 151 -11.03 3.58 4.07
N TYR A 152 -9.94 2.95 3.67
CA TYR A 152 -9.92 1.79 2.82
C TYR A 152 -9.79 0.54 3.68
N THR A 153 -10.75 -0.35 3.57
CA THR A 153 -10.74 -1.62 4.26
C THR A 153 -10.75 -2.75 3.26
N TYR A 154 -9.89 -3.74 3.44
CA TYR A 154 -9.79 -4.84 2.51
C TYR A 154 -9.59 -6.19 3.20
N ALA A 155 -10.02 -7.21 2.46
CA ALA A 155 -9.69 -8.60 2.73
C ALA A 155 -9.16 -9.24 1.44
N GLY A 156 -8.41 -10.31 1.58
CA GLY A 156 -7.81 -10.99 0.46
C GLY A 156 -7.80 -12.50 0.60
N ALA A 157 -7.73 -13.17 -0.54
CA ALA A 157 -7.45 -14.59 -0.63
C ALA A 157 -6.08 -14.78 -1.30
N SER A 158 -5.23 -15.60 -0.70
CA SER A 158 -3.90 -15.88 -1.24
C SER A 158 -3.91 -16.67 -2.56
N THR A 159 -5.05 -17.27 -2.88
CA THR A 159 -5.26 -18.01 -4.14
C THR A 159 -6.61 -17.64 -4.73
N ALA A 160 -6.62 -17.09 -5.94
CA ALA A 160 -7.83 -16.70 -6.66
C ALA A 160 -7.68 -17.01 -8.15
N GLY A 161 -7.02 -16.17 -8.93
CA GLY A 161 -6.79 -16.41 -10.35
C GLY A 161 -5.90 -17.64 -10.65
N ALA A 162 -5.16 -18.12 -9.66
CA ALA A 162 -4.44 -19.39 -9.77
C ALA A 162 -5.35 -20.62 -9.60
N LEU A 163 -6.56 -20.46 -9.01
CA LEU A 163 -7.46 -21.56 -8.71
C LEU A 163 -7.97 -22.30 -9.96
N PRO A 164 -8.41 -21.62 -11.04
CA PRO A 164 -8.81 -22.30 -12.27
C PRO A 164 -7.70 -23.18 -12.83
N ARG A 165 -6.46 -22.69 -12.86
CA ARG A 165 -5.30 -23.46 -13.32
C ARG A 165 -5.03 -24.68 -12.45
N TRP A 166 -5.08 -24.50 -11.14
CA TRP A 166 -4.98 -25.62 -10.19
C TRP A 166 -6.08 -26.67 -10.44
N PHE A 167 -7.30 -26.24 -10.65
CA PHE A 167 -8.44 -27.13 -10.93
C PHE A 167 -8.24 -27.93 -12.23
N VAL A 168 -7.88 -27.25 -13.33
CA VAL A 168 -7.60 -27.90 -14.61
C VAL A 168 -6.49 -28.94 -14.48
N ASN A 169 -5.38 -28.58 -13.84
CA ASN A 169 -4.24 -29.47 -13.70
C ASN A 169 -4.53 -30.72 -12.85
N ASN A 170 -5.42 -30.62 -11.86
CA ASN A 170 -5.69 -31.74 -10.94
C ASN A 170 -6.92 -32.56 -11.32
N PHE A 171 -7.87 -32.01 -12.03
CA PHE A 171 -9.18 -32.65 -12.27
C PHE A 171 -9.56 -32.79 -13.76
N CYS A 172 -8.91 -32.07 -14.67
CA CYS A 172 -9.24 -32.11 -16.08
C CYS A 172 -8.18 -32.82 -16.95
N GLY A 173 -7.08 -33.25 -16.37
CA GLY A 173 -6.06 -34.06 -17.07
C GLY A 173 -5.17 -33.28 -18.05
N GLY A 174 -5.20 -31.96 -18.05
CA GLY A 174 -4.40 -31.11 -18.93
C GLY A 174 -4.03 -29.77 -18.29
N ASP A 175 -3.17 -29.01 -18.95
CA ASP A 175 -2.73 -27.69 -18.51
C ASP A 175 -2.83 -26.62 -19.62
N GLY A 176 -3.63 -26.84 -20.64
CA GLY A 176 -3.73 -26.00 -21.82
C GLY A 176 -4.95 -25.08 -21.87
N ALA A 177 -4.90 -24.10 -22.78
CA ALA A 177 -6.01 -23.15 -23.00
C ALA A 177 -7.32 -23.85 -23.50
N ALA A 178 -7.19 -25.04 -24.10
CA ALA A 178 -8.32 -25.81 -24.60
C ALA A 178 -9.24 -26.28 -23.46
N GLU A 179 -8.67 -26.67 -22.32
CA GLU A 179 -9.42 -27.13 -21.15
C GLU A 179 -10.22 -25.99 -20.50
N TYR A 180 -9.69 -24.77 -20.49
CA TYR A 180 -10.43 -23.59 -20.02
C TYR A 180 -11.64 -23.31 -20.91
N ALA A 181 -11.48 -23.36 -22.23
CA ALA A 181 -12.54 -23.14 -23.18
C ALA A 181 -13.63 -24.22 -23.11
N GLU A 182 -13.28 -25.45 -22.76
CA GLU A 182 -14.23 -26.52 -22.55
C GLU A 182 -15.06 -26.35 -21.25
N ILE A 183 -14.41 -25.91 -20.16
CA ILE A 183 -15.10 -25.61 -18.91
C ILE A 183 -16.10 -24.46 -19.13
N GLU A 184 -15.69 -23.40 -19.83
CA GLU A 184 -16.56 -22.27 -20.14
C GLU A 184 -17.80 -22.69 -20.94
N LYS A 185 -17.64 -23.56 -21.92
CA LYS A 185 -18.77 -24.08 -22.75
C LYS A 185 -19.79 -24.92 -21.99
N ARG A 186 -19.42 -25.54 -20.87
CA ARG A 186 -20.30 -26.38 -20.06
C ARG A 186 -21.20 -25.57 -19.10
N HIS A 187 -20.96 -24.27 -18.97
CA HIS A 187 -21.69 -23.39 -18.05
C HIS A 187 -22.64 -22.40 -18.74
N TYR A 188 -22.75 -22.49 -20.06
CA TYR A 188 -23.73 -21.76 -20.90
C TYR A 188 -24.47 -22.86 -21.74
#